data_a16c9d4b8b74f67b21e2098423914f66
#
_entry.id   a16c9d4b8b74f67b21e2098423914f66
#
_cell.length_a   1.000
_cell.length_b   1.000
_cell.length_c   1.000
_cell.angle_alpha   90.00
_cell.angle_beta   90.00
_cell.angle_gamma   90.00
#
_symmetry.space_group_name_H-M   'P 1'
#
loop_
_entity.id
_entity.type
_entity.pdbx_description
1 polymer ?
#
loop_
_entity_poly.entity_id
_entity_poly.type
_entity_poly.pdbx_seq_one_letter_code
_entity_poly.pdbx_strand_id
1 'polypeptide(L)'
;MRILFWNIRGLGGPGRRKQLVELCQMHDITLICLQETIKDTFTARELDRFSRGEPYHWFWTPSRGHSGGLLMGAPQSIAIICQEDKGEFFQSLILTNV
;
A
#
# COMPACT_ATOMS: atom_id res chain seq x y z
N MET A 1 15.14 -7.18 -1.81
CA MET A 1 13.88 -6.44 -1.65
C MET A 1 12.96 -6.76 -2.82
N ARG A 2 11.71 -7.08 -2.53
CA ARG A 2 10.70 -7.34 -3.57
C ARG A 2 9.58 -6.33 -3.45
N ILE A 3 9.17 -5.78 -4.59
CA ILE A 3 8.15 -4.75 -4.67
C ILE A 3 6.97 -5.29 -5.46
N LEU A 4 5.77 -5.15 -4.90
CA LEU A 4 4.53 -5.48 -5.60
C LEU A 4 3.94 -4.20 -6.18
N PHE A 5 3.75 -4.17 -7.50
CA PHE A 5 2.96 -3.16 -8.19
C PHE A 5 1.70 -3.84 -8.72
N TRP A 6 0.54 -3.38 -8.31
CA TRP A 6 -0.71 -4.03 -8.70
C TRP A 6 -1.84 -3.03 -8.87
N ASN A 7 -2.45 -3.06 -10.04
CA ASN A 7 -3.72 -2.37 -10.26
C ASN A 7 -4.81 -3.29 -9.72
N ILE A 8 -5.17 -3.11 -8.45
CA ILE A 8 -6.00 -4.07 -7.72
C ILE A 8 -7.49 -3.96 -8.07
N ARG A 9 -7.90 -2.85 -8.67
CA ARG A 9 -9.29 -2.62 -9.12
C ARG A 9 -10.30 -2.83 -8.01
N GLY A 10 -10.08 -2.17 -6.89
CA GLY A 10 -10.97 -2.22 -5.72
C GLY A 10 -10.43 -3.07 -4.60
N LEU A 11 -10.16 -2.43 -3.48
CA LEU A 11 -9.63 -3.06 -2.25
C LEU A 11 -10.70 -3.14 -1.15
N GLY A 12 -11.92 -2.72 -1.46
CA GLY A 12 -13.01 -2.71 -0.48
C GLY A 12 -13.61 -4.07 -0.18
N GLY A 13 -13.51 -5.03 -1.10
CA GLY A 13 -14.06 -6.36 -0.93
C GLY A 13 -13.12 -7.32 -0.21
N PRO A 14 -13.66 -8.32 0.52
CA PRO A 14 -12.83 -9.27 1.27
C PRO A 14 -11.95 -10.15 0.37
N GLY A 15 -12.40 -10.47 -0.84
CA GLY A 15 -11.65 -11.31 -1.77
C GLY A 15 -10.33 -10.69 -2.21
N ARG A 16 -10.34 -9.42 -2.58
CA ARG A 16 -9.12 -8.71 -2.99
C ARG A 16 -8.15 -8.53 -1.83
N ARG A 17 -8.67 -8.22 -0.64
CA ARG A 17 -7.84 -8.07 0.56
C ARG A 17 -7.14 -9.37 0.91
N LYS A 18 -7.86 -10.48 0.86
CA LYS A 18 -7.28 -11.80 1.11
C LYS A 18 -6.21 -12.15 0.07
N GLN A 19 -6.48 -11.89 -1.20
CA GLN A 19 -5.55 -12.13 -2.29
C GLN A 19 -4.27 -11.32 -2.12
N LEU A 20 -4.38 -10.06 -1.71
CA LEU A 20 -3.21 -9.21 -1.43
C LEU A 20 -2.34 -9.82 -0.34
N VAL A 21 -2.93 -10.22 0.78
CA VAL A 21 -2.18 -10.84 1.90
C VAL A 21 -1.49 -12.12 1.45
N GLU A 22 -2.19 -12.97 0.69
CA GLU A 22 -1.63 -14.22 0.17
C GLU A 22 -0.46 -13.98 -0.78
N LEU A 23 -0.58 -13.01 -1.68
CA LEU A 23 0.50 -12.65 -2.61
C LEU A 23 1.74 -12.15 -1.86
N CYS A 24 1.53 -11.26 -0.89
CA CYS A 24 2.64 -10.72 -0.10
C CYS A 24 3.37 -11.81 0.68
N GLN A 25 2.63 -12.77 1.22
CA GLN A 25 3.20 -13.89 1.95
C GLN A 25 3.93 -14.86 1.02
N MET A 26 3.30 -15.23 -0.10
CA MET A 26 3.84 -16.21 -1.04
C MET A 26 5.14 -15.74 -1.68
N HIS A 27 5.24 -14.45 -1.99
CA HIS A 27 6.37 -13.89 -2.74
C HIS A 27 7.33 -13.07 -1.89
N ASP A 28 7.18 -13.09 -0.58
CA ASP A 28 8.05 -12.32 0.32
C ASP A 28 8.10 -10.83 -0.06
N ILE A 29 6.95 -10.24 -0.33
CA ILE A 29 6.86 -8.85 -0.73
C ILE A 29 7.26 -7.95 0.43
N THR A 30 8.11 -6.98 0.16
CA THR A 30 8.60 -6.01 1.12
C THR A 30 7.87 -4.67 0.98
N LEU A 31 7.84 -4.13 -0.25
CA LEU A 31 7.18 -2.87 -0.56
C LEU A 31 5.90 -3.15 -1.33
N ILE A 32 4.82 -2.44 -0.97
CA ILE A 32 3.51 -2.61 -1.58
C ILE A 32 3.14 -1.31 -2.28
N CYS A 33 2.80 -1.38 -3.56
CA CYS A 33 2.36 -0.25 -4.36
C CYS A 33 1.09 -0.63 -5.12
N LEU A 34 -0.06 -0.14 -4.67
CA LEU A 34 -1.35 -0.48 -5.25
C LEU A 34 -1.96 0.71 -5.98
N GLN A 35 -2.59 0.43 -7.12
CA GLN A 35 -3.33 1.39 -7.92
C GLN A 35 -4.81 1.00 -7.96
N GLU A 36 -5.66 1.98 -8.15
CA GLU A 36 -7.12 1.80 -8.21
C GLU A 36 -7.65 1.06 -6.98
N THR A 37 -7.28 1.56 -5.79
CA THR A 37 -7.77 0.98 -4.54
C THR A 37 -9.27 1.17 -4.35
N ILE A 38 -9.83 2.22 -4.94
CA ILE A 38 -11.24 2.62 -4.83
C ILE A 38 -11.64 2.77 -3.36
N LYS A 39 -10.72 3.30 -2.57
CA LYS A 39 -10.94 3.63 -1.16
C LYS A 39 -10.47 5.04 -0.87
N ASP A 40 -11.22 5.75 -0.08
CA ASP A 40 -10.84 7.10 0.35
C ASP A 40 -10.06 7.10 1.67
N THR A 41 -10.28 6.11 2.53
CA THR A 41 -9.56 5.98 3.80
C THR A 41 -9.22 4.53 4.10
N PHE A 42 -8.24 4.34 5.00
CA PHE A 42 -7.85 3.04 5.52
C PHE A 42 -7.79 3.09 7.04
N THR A 43 -8.28 2.06 7.71
CA THR A 43 -8.13 1.93 9.15
C THR A 43 -6.78 1.30 9.49
N ALA A 44 -6.28 1.55 10.69
CA ALA A 44 -5.06 0.91 11.18
C ALA A 44 -5.18 -0.63 11.13
N ARG A 45 -6.35 -1.15 11.45
CA ARG A 45 -6.61 -2.59 11.43
C ARG A 45 -6.50 -3.19 10.03
N GLU A 46 -7.02 -2.50 9.01
CA GLU A 46 -6.87 -2.92 7.62
C GLU A 46 -5.40 -2.94 7.21
N LEU A 47 -4.67 -1.87 7.51
CA LEU A 47 -3.26 -1.73 7.15
C LEU A 47 -2.40 -2.78 7.85
N ASP A 48 -2.63 -3.03 9.14
CA ASP A 48 -1.93 -4.08 9.89
C ASP A 48 -2.12 -5.46 9.27
N ARG A 49 -3.29 -5.70 8.72
CA ARG A 49 -3.57 -6.95 8.03
C ARG A 49 -2.73 -7.10 6.76
N PHE A 50 -2.58 -6.03 6.00
CA PHE A 50 -1.78 -6.05 4.77
C PHE A 50 -0.29 -6.26 5.07
N SER A 51 0.22 -5.67 6.15
CA SER A 51 1.61 -5.84 6.59
C SER A 51 1.82 -7.06 7.50
N ARG A 52 0.78 -7.83 7.76
CA ARG A 52 0.80 -9.02 8.63
C ARG A 52 1.32 -8.70 10.04
N GLY A 53 0.90 -7.55 10.57
CA GLY A 53 1.30 -7.08 11.89
C GLY A 53 2.67 -6.43 11.97
N GLU A 54 3.43 -6.38 10.87
CA GLU A 54 4.73 -5.72 10.85
C GLU A 54 4.55 -4.20 10.78
N PRO A 55 5.31 -3.41 11.52
CA PRO A 55 5.21 -1.96 11.45
C PRO A 55 5.65 -1.44 10.08
N TYR A 56 4.72 -0.79 9.40
CA TYR A 56 4.92 -0.21 8.08
C TYR A 56 4.69 1.30 8.11
N HIS A 57 5.35 2.01 7.22
CA HIS A 57 4.96 3.35 6.81
C HIS A 57 3.93 3.21 5.70
N TRP A 58 2.76 3.81 5.88
CA TRP A 58 1.70 3.79 4.88
C TRP A 58 1.45 5.19 4.33
N PHE A 59 1.22 5.26 3.04
CA PHE A 59 1.00 6.50 2.33
C PHE A 59 -0.02 6.29 1.22
N TRP A 60 -1.11 7.05 1.21
CA TRP A 60 -2.13 6.85 0.19
C TRP A 60 -2.73 8.14 -0.30
N THR A 61 -3.30 8.07 -1.52
CA THR A 61 -4.12 9.10 -2.13
C THR A 61 -5.55 8.56 -2.20
N PRO A 62 -6.54 9.29 -1.69
CA PRO A 62 -7.92 8.84 -1.71
C PRO A 62 -8.46 8.65 -3.13
N SER A 63 -9.39 7.71 -3.28
CA SER A 63 -10.14 7.57 -4.51
C SER A 63 -11.11 8.74 -4.69
N ARG A 64 -11.59 8.93 -5.92
CA ARG A 64 -12.68 9.85 -6.23
C ARG A 64 -13.92 9.03 -6.57
N GLY A 65 -14.85 8.89 -5.63
CA GLY A 65 -16.00 8.02 -5.80
C GLY A 65 -15.59 6.58 -6.09
N HIS A 66 -15.94 6.08 -7.26
CA HIS A 66 -15.67 4.71 -7.68
C HIS A 66 -14.43 4.58 -8.58
N SER A 67 -13.52 5.54 -8.54
CA SER A 67 -12.32 5.47 -9.38
C SER A 67 -11.08 5.96 -8.65
N GLY A 68 -9.93 5.45 -9.05
CA GLY A 68 -8.63 5.86 -8.55
C GLY A 68 -8.30 5.33 -7.18
N GLY A 69 -7.42 6.04 -6.50
CA GLY A 69 -6.87 5.65 -5.21
C GLY A 69 -5.54 4.93 -5.35
N LEU A 70 -4.57 5.36 -4.54
CA LEU A 70 -3.21 4.80 -4.50
C LEU A 70 -2.87 4.44 -3.07
N LEU A 71 -2.16 3.34 -2.87
CA LEU A 71 -1.65 2.95 -1.56
C LEU A 71 -0.23 2.43 -1.69
N MET A 72 0.67 2.97 -0.87
CA MET A 72 2.05 2.51 -0.77
C MET A 72 2.37 2.15 0.67
N GLY A 73 3.13 1.09 0.86
CA GLY A 73 3.59 0.65 2.17
C GLY A 73 5.03 0.17 2.15
N ALA A 74 5.81 0.54 3.17
CA ALA A 74 7.20 0.15 3.35
C ALA A 74 7.47 -0.20 4.81
N PRO A 75 8.24 -1.29 5.08
CA PRO A 75 8.56 -1.68 6.46
C PRO A 75 9.43 -0.62 7.14
N GLN A 76 9.09 -0.28 8.37
CA GLN A 76 9.89 0.65 9.19
C GLN A 76 11.25 0.08 9.54
N SER A 77 11.39 -1.24 9.55
CA SER A 77 12.64 -1.93 9.90
C SER A 77 13.75 -1.75 8.87
N ILE A 78 13.40 -1.46 7.62
CA ILE A 78 14.37 -1.39 6.51
C ILE A 78 14.38 -0.07 5.77
N ALA A 79 13.41 0.81 6.02
CA ALA A 79 13.27 2.05 5.26
C ALA A 79 12.91 3.22 6.16
N ILE A 80 13.48 4.38 5.83
CA ILE A 80 13.11 5.67 6.41
C ILE A 80 12.54 6.52 5.28
N ILE A 81 11.39 7.13 5.52
CA ILE A 81 10.79 8.04 4.55
C ILE A 81 11.51 9.38 4.65
N CYS A 82 12.20 9.78 3.57
CA CYS A 82 12.88 11.06 3.48
C CYS A 82 11.97 12.14 2.95
N GLN A 83 11.07 11.80 2.04
CA GLN A 83 10.19 12.77 1.40
C GLN A 83 8.94 12.08 0.88
N GLU A 84 7.80 12.74 1.07
CA GLU A 84 6.51 12.35 0.51
C GLU A 84 6.02 13.44 -0.43
N ASP A 85 5.44 13.06 -1.56
CA ASP A 85 4.87 13.99 -2.52
C ASP A 85 3.60 13.43 -3.13
N LYS A 86 2.60 14.27 -3.34
CA LYS A 86 1.30 13.89 -3.90
C LYS A 86 0.82 14.88 -4.94
N GLY A 87 0.26 14.32 -6.03
CA GLY A 87 -0.58 15.05 -6.95
C GLY A 87 -1.95 14.43 -7.03
N GLU A 88 -2.75 14.88 -7.98
CA GLU A 88 -4.10 14.35 -8.18
C GLU A 88 -4.09 12.88 -8.64
N PHE A 89 -3.11 12.50 -9.45
CA PHE A 89 -3.03 11.18 -10.06
C PHE A 89 -1.74 10.45 -9.76
N PHE A 90 -0.93 10.96 -8.81
CA PHE A 90 0.32 10.31 -8.45
C PHE A 90 0.64 10.51 -6.97
N GLN A 91 1.51 9.66 -6.47
CA GLN A 91 2.22 9.87 -5.22
C GLN A 91 3.61 9.28 -5.33
N SER A 92 4.56 9.85 -4.60
CA SER A 92 5.91 9.36 -4.56
C SER A 92 6.48 9.39 -3.15
N LEU A 93 7.40 8.46 -2.88
CA LEU A 93 8.16 8.38 -1.64
C LEU A 93 9.63 8.31 -1.99
N ILE A 94 10.45 9.08 -1.27
CA ILE A 94 11.89 8.91 -1.28
C ILE A 94 12.26 8.18 -0.01
N LEU A 95 12.87 7.02 -0.15
CA LEU A 95 13.24 6.15 0.95
C LEU A 95 14.76 6.05 1.04
N THR A 96 15.24 5.90 2.26
CA THR A 96 16.64 5.52 2.51
C THR A 96 16.68 4.29 3.40
N ASN A 97 17.78 3.56 3.35
CA ASN A 97 17.97 2.39 4.21
C ASN A 97 18.10 2.82 5.68
N VAL A 98 17.60 1.99 6.54
CA VAL A 98 17.80 2.14 7.98
C VAL A 98 19.26 1.92 8.34
#